data_24933e6b4a23cfaab81ff39d39a098ca
#
_entry.id   24933e6b4a23cfaab81ff39d39a098ca
#
_cell.length_a   1.000
_cell.length_b   1.000
_cell.length_c   1.000
_cell.angle_alpha   90.00
_cell.angle_beta   90.00
_cell.angle_gamma   90.00
#
_symmetry.space_group_name_H-M   'P 1'
#
loop_
_entity.id
_entity.type
_entity.pdbx_description
1 polymer ?
#
loop_
_entity_poly.entity_id
_entity_poly.type
_entity_poly.pdbx_seq_one_letter_code
_entity_poly.pdbx_strand_id
1 'polypeptide(L)'
;KVSEVLRVPKARTGMYVAVHDAQGDLGIAVNDMAVLEYLTADYLRVQHVLLEQAAVMVADSNPSQNCLNALFEQAASVPLFMDPVSVQKAPKIRNHLAKIHTLKPNRLEAEHLSGLSLADEVAAPAVATWFLQQGVANIVLSLGERGLYCANQQEQGWVKPLAVKVCNTSGAGDALMSGLVYGYLSGYSLLESARFAQACAALTVGVAQANCENLSVAAVRQLMDAIEAHHSLGLL
;
A
#
# COMPACT_ATOMS: atom_id res chain seq x y z
N LYS A 1 19.72 5.32 2.20
CA LYS A 1 20.67 4.44 2.91
C LYS A 1 20.19 3.00 2.80
N VAL A 2 21.13 2.06 2.58
CA VAL A 2 20.86 0.62 2.47
C VAL A 2 21.80 -0.18 3.42
N SER A 3 22.32 0.50 4.44
CA SER A 3 23.26 -0.09 5.41
C SER A 3 22.64 -1.24 6.20
N GLU A 4 21.33 -1.13 6.46
CA GLU A 4 20.59 -2.08 7.28
C GLU A 4 19.80 -3.11 6.45
N VAL A 5 20.10 -3.24 5.16
CA VAL A 5 19.54 -4.30 4.34
C VAL A 5 20.20 -5.62 4.70
N LEU A 6 19.40 -6.58 5.16
CA LEU A 6 19.89 -7.93 5.48
C LEU A 6 20.40 -8.64 4.21
N ARG A 7 21.70 -8.91 4.15
CA ARG A 7 22.35 -9.64 3.06
C ARG A 7 22.65 -11.06 3.51
N VAL A 8 22.12 -12.03 2.78
CA VAL A 8 22.29 -13.46 3.09
C VAL A 8 23.14 -14.12 2.01
N PRO A 9 24.46 -14.36 2.25
CA PRO A 9 25.41 -14.74 1.20
C PRO A 9 25.08 -16.02 0.43
N LYS A 10 24.33 -16.94 1.03
CA LYS A 10 23.98 -18.24 0.44
C LYS A 10 22.53 -18.33 -0.05
N ALA A 11 21.75 -17.26 0.09
CA ALA A 11 20.39 -17.20 -0.40
C ALA A 11 20.30 -16.39 -1.71
N ARG A 12 19.26 -16.64 -2.47
CA ARG A 12 18.91 -15.82 -3.66
C ARG A 12 17.97 -14.71 -3.24
N THR A 13 18.07 -13.56 -3.88
CA THR A 13 17.05 -12.49 -3.78
C THR A 13 15.71 -13.07 -4.19
N GLY A 14 14.65 -12.68 -3.47
CA GLY A 14 13.28 -13.09 -3.79
C GLY A 14 12.92 -12.78 -5.24
N MET A 15 12.19 -13.68 -5.88
CA MET A 15 11.80 -13.56 -7.28
C MET A 15 10.29 -13.72 -7.41
N TYR A 16 9.69 -12.84 -8.22
CA TYR A 16 8.29 -12.90 -8.60
C TYR A 16 8.20 -12.84 -10.12
N VAL A 17 7.61 -13.85 -10.73
CA VAL A 17 7.40 -13.93 -12.18
C VAL A 17 5.90 -13.97 -12.42
N ALA A 18 5.39 -12.95 -13.09
CA ALA A 18 3.99 -12.84 -13.48
C ALA A 18 3.83 -13.06 -14.99
N VAL A 19 2.84 -13.83 -15.37
CA VAL A 19 2.43 -14.02 -16.76
C VAL A 19 1.06 -13.38 -16.91
N HIS A 20 0.98 -12.39 -17.78
CA HIS A 20 -0.25 -11.67 -18.10
C HIS A 20 -0.83 -12.20 -19.41
N ASP A 21 -2.14 -12.13 -19.54
CA ASP A 21 -2.84 -12.42 -20.81
C ASP A 21 -2.72 -11.24 -21.79
N ALA A 22 -3.36 -11.38 -22.95
CA ALA A 22 -3.34 -10.35 -24.00
C ALA A 22 -4.09 -9.06 -23.60
N GLN A 23 -4.89 -9.10 -22.56
CA GLN A 23 -5.63 -7.98 -22.00
C GLN A 23 -4.83 -7.27 -20.87
N GLY A 24 -3.67 -7.85 -20.46
CA GLY A 24 -2.83 -7.34 -19.39
C GLY A 24 -3.25 -7.83 -18.01
N ASP A 25 -4.21 -8.74 -17.91
CA ASP A 25 -4.63 -9.33 -16.65
C ASP A 25 -3.67 -10.43 -16.19
N LEU A 26 -3.49 -10.55 -14.87
CA LEU A 26 -2.61 -11.58 -14.29
C LEU A 26 -3.22 -12.96 -14.47
N GLY A 27 -2.64 -13.77 -15.38
CA GLY A 27 -3.05 -15.15 -15.59
C GLY A 27 -2.47 -16.11 -14.54
N ILE A 28 -1.15 -16.03 -14.29
CA ILE A 28 -0.44 -16.86 -13.30
C ILE A 28 0.76 -16.10 -12.75
N ALA A 29 1.06 -16.34 -11.48
CA ALA A 29 2.29 -15.86 -10.86
C ALA A 29 3.00 -16.98 -10.12
N VAL A 30 4.33 -17.03 -10.27
CA VAL A 30 5.22 -17.92 -9.53
C VAL A 30 6.20 -17.07 -8.74
N ASN A 31 6.37 -17.37 -7.46
CA ASN A 31 7.30 -16.64 -6.62
C ASN A 31 8.19 -17.59 -5.81
N ASP A 32 9.42 -17.13 -5.54
CA ASP A 32 10.34 -17.68 -4.56
C ASP A 32 10.71 -16.55 -3.59
N MET A 33 10.14 -16.60 -2.40
CA MET A 33 10.36 -15.61 -1.34
C MET A 33 11.03 -16.23 -0.11
N ALA A 34 11.70 -17.38 -0.26
CA ALA A 34 12.36 -18.09 0.85
C ALA A 34 13.39 -17.22 1.58
N VAL A 35 13.99 -16.25 0.90
CA VAL A 35 14.92 -15.28 1.53
C VAL A 35 14.27 -14.48 2.67
N LEU A 36 12.96 -14.30 2.68
CA LEU A 36 12.27 -13.59 3.75
C LEU A 36 12.24 -14.37 5.08
N GLU A 37 12.52 -15.68 5.08
CA GLU A 37 12.63 -16.47 6.30
C GLU A 37 13.83 -16.05 7.16
N TYR A 38 14.84 -15.42 6.55
CA TYR A 38 15.99 -14.86 7.27
C TYR A 38 15.66 -13.53 7.97
N LEU A 39 14.56 -12.88 7.61
CA LEU A 39 14.05 -11.72 8.32
C LEU A 39 13.32 -12.20 9.57
N THR A 40 14.07 -12.39 10.64
CA THR A 40 13.57 -12.95 11.90
C THR A 40 13.16 -11.89 12.91
N ALA A 41 12.42 -12.31 13.93
CA ALA A 41 12.10 -11.45 15.08
C ALA A 41 13.38 -10.92 15.77
N ASP A 42 14.41 -11.75 15.89
CA ASP A 42 15.68 -11.34 16.52
C ASP A 42 16.42 -10.30 15.68
N TYR A 43 16.38 -10.42 14.34
CA TYR A 43 16.94 -9.38 13.49
C TYR A 43 16.25 -8.04 13.73
N LEU A 44 14.91 -8.01 13.80
CA LEU A 44 14.18 -6.77 14.10
C LEU A 44 14.52 -6.19 15.48
N ARG A 45 14.67 -7.05 16.50
CA ARG A 45 15.07 -6.61 17.85
C ARG A 45 16.44 -5.96 17.87
N VAL A 46 17.39 -6.47 17.09
CA VAL A 46 18.71 -5.83 16.94
C VAL A 46 18.61 -4.45 16.30
N GLN A 47 17.62 -4.24 15.41
CA GLN A 47 17.38 -2.97 14.74
C GLN A 47 16.48 -2.01 15.50
N HIS A 48 16.15 -2.28 16.79
CA HIS A 48 15.15 -1.50 17.54
C HIS A 48 15.43 0.01 17.55
N VAL A 49 16.67 0.44 17.74
CA VAL A 49 17.04 1.87 17.75
C VAL A 49 16.73 2.55 16.42
N LEU A 50 17.02 1.88 15.30
CA LEU A 50 16.70 2.37 13.96
C LEU A 50 15.18 2.51 13.79
N LEU A 51 14.44 1.49 14.20
CA LEU A 51 12.98 1.46 14.07
C LEU A 51 12.33 2.54 14.94
N GLU A 52 12.76 2.71 16.19
CA GLU A 52 12.23 3.73 17.12
C GLU A 52 12.53 5.16 16.66
N GLN A 53 13.62 5.39 15.95
CA GLN A 53 14.01 6.71 15.42
C GLN A 53 13.39 7.03 14.07
N ALA A 54 12.68 6.08 13.46
CA ALA A 54 12.05 6.30 12.16
C ALA A 54 10.86 7.27 12.27
N ALA A 55 10.71 8.16 11.31
CA ALA A 55 9.54 9.02 11.22
C ALA A 55 8.28 8.22 10.84
N VAL A 56 8.47 7.10 10.14
CA VAL A 56 7.41 6.20 9.68
C VAL A 56 8.02 4.83 9.41
N MET A 57 7.25 3.77 9.63
CA MET A 57 7.57 2.42 9.18
C MET A 57 6.61 1.99 8.07
N VAL A 58 7.16 1.30 7.08
CA VAL A 58 6.37 0.66 6.02
C VAL A 58 6.65 -0.83 6.06
N ALA A 59 5.61 -1.63 6.13
CA ALA A 59 5.73 -3.08 6.12
C ALA A 59 4.62 -3.72 5.29
N ASP A 60 4.86 -4.96 4.91
CA ASP A 60 3.89 -5.81 4.26
C ASP A 60 3.70 -7.16 5.00
N SER A 61 2.73 -7.95 4.56
CA SER A 61 2.44 -9.24 5.18
C SER A 61 3.30 -10.41 4.63
N ASN A 62 4.38 -10.14 3.90
CA ASN A 62 5.27 -11.20 3.41
C ASN A 62 6.06 -11.91 4.52
N PRO A 63 6.65 -11.23 5.52
CA PRO A 63 7.44 -11.86 6.56
C PRO A 63 6.67 -12.93 7.36
N SER A 64 7.39 -13.76 8.11
CA SER A 64 6.78 -14.76 8.98
C SER A 64 5.91 -14.13 10.07
N GLN A 65 4.95 -14.90 10.62
CA GLN A 65 4.11 -14.41 11.72
C GLN A 65 4.92 -13.92 12.92
N ASN A 66 6.01 -14.65 13.27
CA ASN A 66 6.86 -14.26 14.39
C ASN A 66 7.60 -12.95 14.13
N CYS A 67 8.06 -12.73 12.89
CA CYS A 67 8.66 -11.46 12.49
C CYS A 67 7.66 -10.31 12.57
N LEU A 68 6.44 -10.50 12.05
CA LEU A 68 5.38 -9.49 12.13
C LEU A 68 4.98 -9.20 13.58
N ASN A 69 4.86 -10.20 14.44
CA ASN A 69 4.57 -9.97 15.86
C ASN A 69 5.64 -9.08 16.51
N ALA A 70 6.93 -9.35 16.26
CA ALA A 70 8.01 -8.53 16.76
C ALA A 70 7.99 -7.10 16.18
N LEU A 71 7.64 -6.94 14.89
CA LEU A 71 7.44 -5.63 14.28
C LEU A 71 6.34 -4.84 15.00
N PHE A 72 5.18 -5.46 15.22
CA PHE A 72 4.07 -4.81 15.92
C PHE A 72 4.36 -4.48 17.39
N GLU A 73 5.24 -5.24 18.05
CA GLU A 73 5.72 -4.90 19.39
C GLU A 73 6.58 -3.63 19.39
N GLN A 74 7.42 -3.47 18.36
CA GLN A 74 8.32 -2.32 18.23
C GLN A 74 7.66 -1.09 17.61
N ALA A 75 6.60 -1.26 16.81
CA ALA A 75 5.88 -0.17 16.16
C ALA A 75 5.03 0.69 17.13
N ALA A 76 5.08 0.46 18.45
CA ALA A 76 4.20 1.11 19.41
C ALA A 76 4.27 2.64 19.42
N SER A 77 5.40 3.23 19.02
CA SER A 77 5.66 4.66 19.01
C SER A 77 5.86 5.28 17.62
N VAL A 78 5.90 4.48 16.57
CA VAL A 78 6.17 4.94 15.19
C VAL A 78 5.00 4.59 14.28
N PRO A 79 4.47 5.54 13.50
CA PRO A 79 3.37 5.27 12.58
C PRO A 79 3.71 4.16 11.60
N LEU A 80 2.93 3.07 11.61
CA LEU A 80 3.12 1.90 10.76
C LEU A 80 2.12 1.93 9.59
N PHE A 81 2.66 1.97 8.38
CA PHE A 81 1.93 1.80 7.12
C PHE A 81 2.02 0.34 6.70
N MET A 82 0.87 -0.30 6.47
CA MET A 82 0.79 -1.75 6.26
C MET A 82 0.06 -2.12 4.99
N ASP A 83 0.68 -3.02 4.20
CA ASP A 83 0.07 -3.64 3.02
C ASP A 83 -0.23 -5.14 3.31
N PRO A 84 -1.48 -5.61 3.17
CA PRO A 84 -1.82 -7.02 3.35
C PRO A 84 -1.24 -7.96 2.29
N VAL A 85 -0.86 -7.45 1.10
CA VAL A 85 -0.26 -8.16 -0.05
C VAL A 85 -1.19 -9.12 -0.77
N SER A 86 -1.91 -9.97 -0.04
CA SER A 86 -2.84 -10.95 -0.63
C SER A 86 -3.83 -11.48 0.40
N VAL A 87 -4.92 -12.06 -0.10
CA VAL A 87 -5.94 -12.71 0.72
C VAL A 87 -5.36 -13.78 1.65
N GLN A 88 -4.36 -14.55 1.18
CA GLN A 88 -3.71 -15.60 1.97
C GLN A 88 -2.82 -15.04 3.08
N LYS A 89 -2.24 -13.85 2.89
CA LYS A 89 -1.31 -13.24 3.85
C LYS A 89 -2.01 -12.26 4.80
N ALA A 90 -3.10 -11.66 4.38
CA ALA A 90 -3.89 -10.71 5.17
C ALA A 90 -4.24 -11.21 6.58
N PRO A 91 -4.60 -12.49 6.83
CA PRO A 91 -4.89 -12.96 8.18
C PRO A 91 -3.77 -12.74 9.20
N LYS A 92 -2.51 -12.65 8.75
CA LYS A 92 -1.36 -12.45 9.64
C LYS A 92 -1.44 -11.16 10.46
N ILE A 93 -2.13 -10.14 9.95
CA ILE A 93 -2.23 -8.83 10.62
C ILE A 93 -3.55 -8.64 11.38
N ARG A 94 -4.50 -9.58 11.29
CA ARG A 94 -5.85 -9.44 11.86
C ARG A 94 -5.84 -9.07 13.35
N ASN A 95 -4.99 -9.70 14.14
CA ASN A 95 -4.89 -9.47 15.59
C ASN A 95 -4.10 -8.21 15.96
N HIS A 96 -3.58 -7.48 14.97
CA HIS A 96 -2.73 -6.31 15.16
C HIS A 96 -3.30 -5.04 14.52
N LEU A 97 -4.55 -5.07 14.05
CA LEU A 97 -5.16 -3.92 13.35
C LEU A 97 -5.09 -2.63 14.16
N ALA A 98 -5.27 -2.69 15.48
CA ALA A 98 -5.18 -1.52 16.36
C ALA A 98 -3.78 -0.89 16.46
N LYS A 99 -2.74 -1.57 15.95
CA LYS A 99 -1.35 -1.05 15.93
C LYS A 99 -0.96 -0.45 14.58
N ILE A 100 -1.87 -0.45 13.62
CA ILE A 100 -1.62 0.03 12.26
C ILE A 100 -2.11 1.47 12.16
N HIS A 101 -1.18 2.36 11.80
CA HIS A 101 -1.51 3.75 11.52
C HIS A 101 -2.26 3.88 10.18
N THR A 102 -1.74 3.31 9.11
CA THR A 102 -2.38 3.35 7.79
C THR A 102 -2.41 1.96 7.18
N LEU A 103 -3.60 1.44 6.95
CA LEU A 103 -3.83 0.15 6.29
C LEU A 103 -4.35 0.39 4.87
N LYS A 104 -3.71 -0.27 3.88
CA LYS A 104 -4.07 -0.14 2.46
C LYS A 104 -4.43 -1.51 1.85
N PRO A 105 -5.57 -2.09 2.14
CA PRO A 105 -6.02 -3.32 1.51
C PRO A 105 -6.65 -3.04 0.15
N ASN A 106 -6.55 -4.01 -0.75
CA ASN A 106 -7.42 -4.07 -1.91
C ASN A 106 -8.81 -4.64 -1.53
N ARG A 107 -9.73 -4.68 -2.52
CA ARG A 107 -11.10 -5.16 -2.30
C ARG A 107 -11.15 -6.54 -1.63
N LEU A 108 -10.44 -7.53 -2.21
CA LEU A 108 -10.49 -8.92 -1.74
C LEU A 108 -9.84 -9.09 -0.36
N GLU A 109 -8.77 -8.36 -0.09
CA GLU A 109 -8.10 -8.35 1.21
C GLU A 109 -8.98 -7.70 2.27
N ALA A 110 -9.65 -6.58 1.92
CA ALA A 110 -10.59 -5.91 2.82
C ALA A 110 -11.80 -6.80 3.17
N GLU A 111 -12.39 -7.45 2.18
CA GLU A 111 -13.48 -8.42 2.36
C GLU A 111 -13.04 -9.59 3.27
N HIS A 112 -11.85 -10.13 3.01
CA HIS A 112 -11.34 -11.25 3.80
C HIS A 112 -11.03 -10.87 5.25
N LEU A 113 -10.47 -9.70 5.49
CA LEU A 113 -10.17 -9.20 6.84
C LEU A 113 -11.41 -8.83 7.61
N SER A 114 -12.35 -8.13 6.99
CA SER A 114 -13.55 -7.65 7.65
C SER A 114 -14.67 -8.69 7.75
N GLY A 115 -14.74 -9.62 6.80
CA GLY A 115 -15.88 -10.50 6.59
C GLY A 115 -17.08 -9.82 5.95
N LEU A 116 -16.94 -8.54 5.53
CA LEU A 116 -18.00 -7.76 4.88
C LEU A 116 -17.78 -7.76 3.37
N SER A 117 -18.87 -7.78 2.59
CA SER A 117 -18.80 -7.65 1.13
C SER A 117 -18.48 -6.20 0.74
N LEU A 118 -17.63 -6.04 -0.28
CA LEU A 118 -17.28 -4.77 -0.91
C LEU A 118 -17.58 -4.82 -2.42
N ALA A 119 -18.75 -5.37 -2.76
CA ALA A 119 -19.15 -5.59 -4.14
C ALA A 119 -19.38 -4.27 -4.90
N ASP A 120 -19.86 -3.25 -4.23
CA ASP A 120 -20.18 -1.94 -4.79
C ASP A 120 -19.60 -0.78 -3.96
N GLU A 121 -19.79 0.43 -4.45
CA GLU A 121 -19.30 1.65 -3.79
C GLU A 121 -20.06 1.97 -2.51
N VAL A 122 -21.33 1.53 -2.41
CA VAL A 122 -22.18 1.81 -1.24
C VAL A 122 -21.66 1.07 0.00
N ALA A 123 -21.01 -0.07 -0.20
CA ALA A 123 -20.44 -0.87 0.88
C ALA A 123 -19.13 -0.28 1.46
N ALA A 124 -18.42 0.57 0.71
CA ALA A 124 -17.09 1.05 1.11
C ALA A 124 -17.08 1.80 2.46
N PRO A 125 -18.03 2.71 2.76
CA PRO A 125 -18.11 3.36 4.07
C PRO A 125 -18.26 2.37 5.24
N ALA A 126 -19.09 1.34 5.08
CA ALA A 126 -19.31 0.35 6.13
C ALA A 126 -18.06 -0.51 6.39
N VAL A 127 -17.39 -0.94 5.32
CA VAL A 127 -16.13 -1.69 5.42
C VAL A 127 -15.03 -0.82 6.06
N ALA A 128 -14.90 0.44 5.64
CA ALA A 128 -13.94 1.37 6.24
C ALA A 128 -14.23 1.61 7.73
N THR A 129 -15.49 1.84 8.09
CA THR A 129 -15.91 2.02 9.49
C THR A 129 -15.56 0.79 10.33
N TRP A 130 -15.72 -0.41 9.81
CA TRP A 130 -15.33 -1.63 10.51
C TRP A 130 -13.82 -1.61 10.86
N PHE A 131 -12.93 -1.25 9.92
CA PHE A 131 -11.49 -1.14 10.19
C PHE A 131 -11.17 -0.08 11.25
N LEU A 132 -11.81 1.08 11.19
CA LEU A 132 -11.65 2.13 12.20
C LEU A 132 -12.08 1.64 13.59
N GLN A 133 -13.16 0.86 13.69
CA GLN A 133 -13.61 0.23 14.93
C GLN A 133 -12.64 -0.84 15.44
N GLN A 134 -11.84 -1.48 14.56
CA GLN A 134 -10.75 -2.35 14.96
C GLN A 134 -9.50 -1.60 15.42
N GLY A 135 -9.51 -0.27 15.41
CA GLY A 135 -8.42 0.59 15.88
C GLY A 135 -7.41 1.02 14.82
N VAL A 136 -7.63 0.69 13.55
CA VAL A 136 -6.84 1.27 12.43
C VAL A 136 -7.06 2.79 12.41
N ALA A 137 -5.98 3.59 12.38
CA ALA A 137 -6.15 5.05 12.41
C ALA A 137 -6.58 5.61 11.04
N ASN A 138 -6.01 5.11 9.95
CA ASN A 138 -6.37 5.48 8.58
C ASN A 138 -6.58 4.24 7.72
N ILE A 139 -7.68 4.18 7.01
CA ILE A 139 -7.98 3.12 6.04
C ILE A 139 -8.01 3.69 4.63
N VAL A 140 -7.32 3.02 3.70
CA VAL A 140 -7.31 3.33 2.26
C VAL A 140 -7.67 2.07 1.49
N LEU A 141 -8.95 1.93 1.15
CA LEU A 141 -9.45 0.82 0.33
C LEU A 141 -9.07 1.08 -1.13
N SER A 142 -8.21 0.24 -1.72
CA SER A 142 -7.85 0.36 -3.13
C SER A 142 -8.76 -0.52 -3.99
N LEU A 143 -9.52 0.10 -4.90
CA LEU A 143 -10.65 -0.51 -5.60
C LEU A 143 -10.45 -0.52 -7.13
N GLY A 144 -9.18 -0.51 -7.58
CA GLY A 144 -8.81 -0.56 -8.98
C GLY A 144 -9.38 0.62 -9.77
N GLU A 145 -10.13 0.33 -10.82
CA GLU A 145 -10.78 1.34 -11.68
C GLU A 145 -11.84 2.19 -10.97
N ARG A 146 -12.30 1.79 -9.79
CA ARG A 146 -13.19 2.62 -8.96
C ARG A 146 -12.44 3.66 -8.11
N GLY A 147 -11.11 3.62 -8.10
CA GLY A 147 -10.27 4.53 -7.32
C GLY A 147 -10.09 4.09 -5.88
N LEU A 148 -10.09 5.04 -4.95
CA LEU A 148 -9.85 4.79 -3.54
C LEU A 148 -11.04 5.27 -2.71
N TYR A 149 -11.38 4.52 -1.66
CA TYR A 149 -12.18 5.04 -0.56
C TYR A 149 -11.29 5.15 0.68
N CYS A 150 -11.22 6.33 1.27
CA CYS A 150 -10.36 6.64 2.40
C CYS A 150 -11.18 7.10 3.58
N ALA A 151 -10.81 6.69 4.79
CA ALA A 151 -11.48 7.15 6.00
C ALA A 151 -10.53 7.15 7.20
N ASN A 152 -10.71 8.14 8.08
CA ASN A 152 -10.19 8.19 9.44
C ASN A 152 -11.22 8.86 10.35
N GLN A 153 -10.83 9.27 11.56
CA GLN A 153 -11.75 9.93 12.50
C GLN A 153 -12.13 11.37 12.10
N GLN A 154 -11.35 12.03 11.23
CA GLN A 154 -11.52 13.43 10.85
C GLN A 154 -12.22 13.59 9.50
N GLU A 155 -11.91 12.71 8.56
CA GLU A 155 -12.39 12.82 7.18
C GLU A 155 -12.63 11.45 6.56
N GLN A 156 -13.51 11.42 5.56
CA GLN A 156 -13.73 10.26 4.71
C GLN A 156 -14.17 10.69 3.33
N GLY A 157 -13.89 9.89 2.33
CA GLY A 157 -14.32 10.21 0.97
C GLY A 157 -13.69 9.34 -0.11
N TRP A 158 -14.22 9.54 -1.31
CA TRP A 158 -13.71 8.92 -2.52
C TRP A 158 -12.61 9.77 -3.15
N VAL A 159 -11.57 9.10 -3.61
CA VAL A 159 -10.58 9.65 -4.53
C VAL A 159 -10.77 8.93 -5.87
N LYS A 160 -11.26 9.66 -6.85
CA LYS A 160 -11.54 9.11 -8.19
C LYS A 160 -10.26 8.64 -8.87
N PRO A 161 -10.32 7.59 -9.69
CA PRO A 161 -9.17 7.16 -10.49
C PRO A 161 -8.81 8.25 -11.50
N LEU A 162 -7.54 8.32 -11.85
CA LEU A 162 -7.07 9.20 -12.92
C LEU A 162 -7.17 8.45 -14.25
N ALA A 163 -7.68 9.11 -15.29
CA ALA A 163 -7.81 8.55 -16.62
C ALA A 163 -6.42 8.44 -17.26
N VAL A 164 -5.81 7.26 -17.22
CA VAL A 164 -4.53 6.95 -17.83
C VAL A 164 -4.61 5.65 -18.63
N LYS A 165 -3.77 5.53 -19.65
CA LYS A 165 -3.64 4.25 -20.38
C LYS A 165 -2.89 3.26 -19.47
N VAL A 166 -3.55 2.17 -19.12
CA VAL A 166 -2.96 1.09 -18.33
C VAL A 166 -2.10 0.20 -19.25
N CYS A 167 -0.82 0.06 -18.90
CA CYS A 167 0.13 -0.83 -19.56
C CYS A 167 0.43 -2.06 -18.71
N ASN A 168 0.55 -1.89 -17.38
CA ASN A 168 0.83 -2.95 -16.42
C ASN A 168 0.31 -2.53 -15.05
N THR A 169 -0.40 -3.41 -14.35
CA THR A 169 -0.93 -3.13 -13.01
C THR A 169 0.03 -3.47 -11.87
N SER A 170 1.15 -4.17 -12.17
CA SER A 170 2.16 -4.51 -11.16
C SER A 170 2.84 -3.26 -10.63
N GLY A 171 3.08 -3.23 -9.32
CA GLY A 171 3.72 -2.08 -8.65
C GLY A 171 2.80 -0.89 -8.34
N ALA A 172 1.56 -0.89 -8.84
CA ALA A 172 0.60 0.18 -8.53
C ALA A 172 0.32 0.31 -7.02
N GLY A 173 0.22 -0.83 -6.32
CA GLY A 173 0.04 -0.88 -4.88
C GLY A 173 1.22 -0.27 -4.10
N ASP A 174 2.44 -0.54 -4.55
CA ASP A 174 3.68 -0.04 -3.94
C ASP A 174 3.83 1.47 -4.20
N ALA A 175 3.53 1.91 -5.42
CA ALA A 175 3.52 3.34 -5.77
C ALA A 175 2.45 4.11 -4.97
N LEU A 176 1.26 3.51 -4.79
CA LEU A 176 0.20 4.06 -3.95
C LEU A 176 0.69 4.20 -2.50
N MET A 177 1.30 3.15 -1.93
CA MET A 177 1.83 3.18 -0.57
C MET A 177 2.91 4.26 -0.43
N SER A 178 3.83 4.37 -1.38
CA SER A 178 4.88 5.39 -1.34
C SER A 178 4.32 6.82 -1.38
N GLY A 179 3.26 7.04 -2.16
CA GLY A 179 2.55 8.32 -2.21
C GLY A 179 1.82 8.66 -0.89
N LEU A 180 1.19 7.68 -0.25
CA LEU A 180 0.57 7.86 1.08
C LEU A 180 1.61 8.25 2.13
N VAL A 181 2.76 7.58 2.14
CA VAL A 181 3.87 7.88 3.05
C VAL A 181 4.43 9.27 2.80
N TYR A 182 4.63 9.64 1.52
CA TYR A 182 5.08 10.98 1.16
C TYR A 182 4.10 12.06 1.65
N GLY A 183 2.80 11.87 1.41
CA GLY A 183 1.77 12.81 1.86
C GLY A 183 1.77 12.97 3.38
N TYR A 184 1.81 11.87 4.12
CA TYR A 184 1.90 11.86 5.57
C TYR A 184 3.12 12.66 6.08
N LEU A 185 4.32 12.37 5.55
CA LEU A 185 5.55 13.07 5.93
C LEU A 185 5.56 14.55 5.51
N SER A 186 4.74 14.91 4.53
CA SER A 186 4.55 16.30 4.07
C SER A 186 3.45 17.05 4.84
N GLY A 187 2.78 16.41 5.80
CA GLY A 187 1.71 17.01 6.59
C GLY A 187 0.37 17.15 5.86
N TYR A 188 0.16 16.38 4.79
CA TYR A 188 -1.11 16.36 4.06
C TYR A 188 -2.19 15.66 4.90
N SER A 189 -3.46 16.03 4.69
CA SER A 189 -4.59 15.27 5.18
C SER A 189 -4.64 13.87 4.52
N LEU A 190 -5.48 12.97 5.01
CA LEU A 190 -5.60 11.63 4.42
C LEU A 190 -6.07 11.69 2.97
N LEU A 191 -7.08 12.53 2.68
CA LEU A 191 -7.61 12.65 1.31
C LEU A 191 -6.62 13.35 0.36
N GLU A 192 -5.84 14.31 0.82
CA GLU A 192 -4.75 14.92 0.04
C GLU A 192 -3.64 13.91 -0.24
N SER A 193 -3.23 13.14 0.79
CA SER A 193 -2.25 12.05 0.65
C SER A 193 -2.75 10.99 -0.35
N ALA A 194 -4.03 10.64 -0.30
CA ALA A 194 -4.63 9.66 -1.19
C ALA A 194 -4.70 10.16 -2.65
N ARG A 195 -4.98 11.45 -2.89
CA ARG A 195 -4.93 12.04 -4.25
C ARG A 195 -3.51 11.99 -4.82
N PHE A 196 -2.52 12.37 -4.01
CA PHE A 196 -1.11 12.28 -4.42
C PHE A 196 -0.70 10.83 -4.69
N ALA A 197 -1.08 9.90 -3.83
CA ALA A 197 -0.82 8.48 -3.96
C ALA A 197 -1.50 7.87 -5.20
N GLN A 198 -2.73 8.29 -5.52
CA GLN A 198 -3.44 7.88 -6.73
C GLN A 198 -2.69 8.33 -7.99
N ALA A 199 -2.08 9.51 -7.99
CA ALA A 199 -1.27 9.99 -9.11
C ALA A 199 0.06 9.20 -9.22
N CYS A 200 0.69 8.79 -8.11
CA CYS A 200 1.82 7.88 -8.13
C CYS A 200 1.46 6.52 -8.78
N ALA A 201 0.33 5.95 -8.39
CA ALA A 201 -0.17 4.71 -8.96
C ALA A 201 -0.49 4.86 -10.47
N ALA A 202 -1.12 5.97 -10.87
CA ALA A 202 -1.45 6.27 -12.26
C ALA A 202 -0.20 6.36 -13.15
N LEU A 203 0.87 7.02 -12.71
CA LEU A 203 2.14 7.04 -13.43
C LEU A 203 2.75 5.64 -13.55
N THR A 204 2.64 4.83 -12.51
CA THR A 204 3.22 3.48 -12.49
C THR A 204 2.47 2.51 -13.41
N VAL A 205 1.14 2.54 -13.44
CA VAL A 205 0.38 1.67 -14.36
C VAL A 205 0.52 2.08 -15.83
N GLY A 206 0.99 3.30 -16.10
CA GLY A 206 1.22 3.81 -17.45
C GLY A 206 2.50 3.29 -18.12
N VAL A 207 3.36 2.56 -17.41
CA VAL A 207 4.61 2.00 -17.94
C VAL A 207 4.58 0.47 -17.93
N ALA A 208 5.44 -0.15 -18.75
CA ALA A 208 5.49 -1.62 -18.88
C ALA A 208 6.17 -2.29 -17.67
N GLN A 209 7.06 -1.58 -16.96
CA GLN A 209 7.78 -2.07 -15.81
C GLN A 209 6.92 -1.93 -14.55
N ALA A 210 7.15 -2.80 -13.55
CA ALA A 210 6.52 -2.69 -12.23
C ALA A 210 6.96 -1.44 -11.44
N ASN A 211 8.13 -0.89 -11.75
CA ASN A 211 8.64 0.35 -11.19
C ASN A 211 8.71 1.43 -12.27
N CYS A 212 8.05 2.55 -12.06
CA CYS A 212 8.17 3.73 -12.90
C CYS A 212 9.50 4.45 -12.58
N GLU A 213 10.49 4.34 -13.45
CA GLU A 213 11.82 4.96 -13.26
C GLU A 213 11.75 6.49 -13.11
N ASN A 214 10.75 7.12 -13.72
CA ASN A 214 10.53 8.56 -13.69
C ASN A 214 9.58 9.01 -12.56
N LEU A 215 9.18 8.11 -11.66
CA LEU A 215 8.33 8.46 -10.53
C LEU A 215 9.06 9.45 -9.63
N SER A 216 8.55 10.66 -9.58
CA SER A 216 9.09 11.75 -8.78
C SER A 216 7.98 12.69 -8.34
N VAL A 217 8.23 13.46 -7.27
CA VAL A 217 7.27 14.45 -6.78
C VAL A 217 6.90 15.45 -7.88
N ALA A 218 7.87 15.85 -8.71
CA ALA A 218 7.62 16.77 -9.82
C ALA A 218 6.70 16.16 -10.88
N ALA A 219 6.95 14.91 -11.29
CA ALA A 219 6.10 14.22 -12.26
C ALA A 219 4.66 14.00 -11.74
N VAL A 220 4.53 13.65 -10.45
CA VAL A 220 3.22 13.48 -9.81
C VAL A 220 2.44 14.79 -9.79
N ARG A 221 3.06 15.89 -9.37
CA ARG A 221 2.43 17.22 -9.37
C ARG A 221 2.04 17.67 -10.77
N GLN A 222 2.92 17.49 -11.75
CA GLN A 222 2.62 17.81 -13.14
C GLN A 222 1.40 17.04 -13.67
N LEU A 223 1.26 15.76 -13.34
CA LEU A 223 0.08 14.98 -13.70
C LEU A 223 -1.18 15.54 -13.02
N MET A 224 -1.12 15.84 -11.73
CA MET A 224 -2.25 16.40 -10.98
C MET A 224 -2.70 17.74 -11.56
N ASP A 225 -1.76 18.66 -11.80
CA ASP A 225 -2.04 19.99 -12.39
C ASP A 225 -2.67 19.88 -13.79
N ALA A 226 -2.19 18.95 -14.62
CA ALA A 226 -2.74 18.71 -15.96
C ALA A 226 -4.20 18.27 -15.90
N ILE A 227 -4.56 17.41 -14.95
CA ILE A 227 -5.93 16.91 -14.77
C ILE A 227 -6.85 18.01 -14.25
N GLU A 228 -6.41 18.82 -13.29
CA GLU A 228 -7.19 19.94 -12.79
C GLU A 228 -7.47 20.97 -13.89
N ALA A 229 -6.49 21.24 -14.74
CA ALA A 229 -6.64 22.13 -15.89
C ALA A 229 -7.70 21.61 -16.88
N HIS A 230 -7.72 20.30 -17.16
CA HIS A 230 -8.73 19.70 -18.06
C HIS A 230 -10.14 19.74 -17.48
N HIS A 231 -10.29 19.49 -16.17
CA HIS A 231 -11.59 19.64 -15.49
C HIS A 231 -12.11 21.09 -15.54
N SER A 232 -11.22 22.07 -15.37
CA SER A 232 -11.57 23.49 -15.40
C SER A 232 -12.02 23.96 -16.79
N LEU A 233 -11.59 23.28 -17.84
CA LEU A 233 -11.95 23.55 -19.23
C LEU A 233 -13.19 22.77 -19.70
N GLY A 234 -13.78 21.92 -18.86
CA GLY A 234 -14.97 21.10 -19.19
C GLY A 234 -14.71 20.04 -20.27
N LEU A 235 -13.45 19.57 -20.40
CA LEU A 235 -13.02 18.62 -21.43
C LEU A 235 -12.98 17.15 -20.94
N LEU A 236 -13.46 16.88 -19.71
CA LEU A 236 -13.60 15.53 -19.13
C LEU A 236 -14.97 15.40 -18.44
#